data_14fb65075312454c2e19b93a2e9afb1f
#
_entry.id   14fb65075312454c2e19b93a2e9afb1f
#
_cell.length_a   1.000
_cell.length_b   1.000
_cell.length_c   1.000
_cell.angle_alpha   90.00
_cell.angle_beta   90.00
_cell.angle_gamma   90.00
#
_symmetry.space_group_name_H-M   'P 1'
#
loop_
_entity.id
_entity.type
_entity.pdbx_description
1 polymer ?
#
loop_
_entity_poly.entity_id
_entity_poly.type
_entity_poly.pdbx_seq_one_letter_code
_entity_poly.pdbx_strand_id
1 'polypeptide(L)'
;MSTPHHHGLPDPAVWLGVHDASAMLGVSPATLRRWSVAGKIETFRTPGGHRRYSRSTLEGLLPSPGDREPSLASIGATADHVVGLLRARGADDDPSYPEVAPDPDTAEVLALAGRAMVAGVLAYVDGTSHEERESALAAAAQAAALHGHLAARGGTSLGDTVAAFHRRRSLLLDVLGDLACRHGVATPVATRMLARANDAADRLVVTLVSAHVDAASGIRA
;
A
#
# COMPACT_ATOMS: atom_id res chain seq x y z
N MET A 1 16.43 21.45 57.98
CA MET A 1 15.00 21.68 57.70
C MET A 1 14.72 21.15 56.33
N SER A 2 14.23 19.90 56.26
CA SER A 2 13.93 19.21 55.00
C SER A 2 12.50 19.57 54.58
N THR A 3 12.36 20.12 53.38
CA THR A 3 11.07 20.37 52.73
C THR A 3 10.47 19.03 52.27
N PRO A 4 9.20 18.76 52.55
CA PRO A 4 8.54 17.56 52.06
C PRO A 4 8.26 17.70 50.57
N HIS A 5 8.71 16.74 49.80
CA HIS A 5 8.32 16.58 48.40
C HIS A 5 6.83 16.25 48.35
N HIS A 6 5.99 17.22 47.96
CA HIS A 6 4.63 16.96 47.52
C HIS A 6 4.68 16.05 46.31
N HIS A 7 4.33 14.78 46.50
CA HIS A 7 3.87 13.94 45.40
C HIS A 7 2.55 14.54 44.94
N GLY A 8 2.62 15.36 43.90
CA GLY A 8 1.44 15.91 43.26
C GLY A 8 0.56 14.77 42.81
N LEU A 9 -0.70 14.78 43.24
CA LEU A 9 -1.73 13.92 42.69
C LEU A 9 -1.74 14.15 41.16
N PRO A 10 -1.76 13.09 40.33
CA PRO A 10 -1.80 13.26 38.88
C PRO A 10 -3.05 14.08 38.50
N ASP A 11 -2.89 15.03 37.60
CA ASP A 11 -3.93 15.90 37.06
C ASP A 11 -5.15 15.06 36.68
N PRO A 12 -6.36 15.30 37.26
CA PRO A 12 -7.56 14.54 36.96
C PRO A 12 -7.96 14.60 35.46
N ALA A 13 -7.49 15.61 34.71
CA ALA A 13 -7.69 15.70 33.27
C ALA A 13 -6.92 14.62 32.47
N VAL A 14 -5.95 13.97 33.07
CA VAL A 14 -5.07 12.95 32.45
C VAL A 14 -5.65 11.53 32.59
N TRP A 15 -6.64 11.31 33.46
CA TRP A 15 -7.16 9.99 33.77
C TRP A 15 -8.67 9.86 33.51
N LEU A 16 -9.03 8.92 32.63
CA LEU A 16 -10.41 8.68 32.21
C LEU A 16 -11.07 7.53 32.97
N GLY A 17 -12.38 7.65 33.19
CA GLY A 17 -13.22 6.54 33.64
C GLY A 17 -13.37 5.47 32.56
N VAL A 18 -13.85 4.26 32.93
CA VAL A 18 -14.02 3.15 31.98
C VAL A 18 -14.96 3.50 30.82
N HIS A 19 -16.02 4.26 31.09
CA HIS A 19 -16.98 4.66 30.04
C HIS A 19 -16.36 5.61 29.01
N ASP A 20 -15.69 6.67 29.51
CA ASP A 20 -15.03 7.67 28.66
C ASP A 20 -13.89 7.05 27.86
N ALA A 21 -13.09 6.20 28.51
CA ALA A 21 -12.00 5.47 27.87
C ALA A 21 -12.52 4.47 26.79
N SER A 22 -13.65 3.80 27.07
CA SER A 22 -14.30 2.90 26.10
C SER A 22 -14.86 3.66 24.91
N ALA A 23 -15.53 4.80 25.16
CA ALA A 23 -16.05 5.66 24.10
C ALA A 23 -14.93 6.22 23.22
N MET A 24 -13.83 6.66 23.85
CA MET A 24 -12.66 7.20 23.15
C MET A 24 -12.02 6.19 22.19
N LEU A 25 -11.93 4.91 22.58
CA LEU A 25 -11.33 3.85 21.74
C LEU A 25 -12.33 3.11 20.85
N GLY A 26 -13.64 3.38 20.97
CA GLY A 26 -14.67 2.67 20.23
C GLY A 26 -14.79 1.18 20.61
N VAL A 27 -14.40 0.78 21.83
CA VAL A 27 -14.43 -0.61 22.30
C VAL A 27 -15.36 -0.80 23.48
N SER A 28 -15.77 -2.06 23.72
CA SER A 28 -16.59 -2.35 24.91
C SER A 28 -15.80 -2.20 26.21
N PRO A 29 -16.47 -1.84 27.35
CA PRO A 29 -15.84 -1.81 28.66
C PRO A 29 -15.16 -3.13 29.06
N ALA A 30 -15.70 -4.27 28.59
CA ALA A 30 -15.13 -5.59 28.83
C ALA A 30 -13.79 -5.78 28.11
N THR A 31 -13.70 -5.32 26.86
CA THR A 31 -12.47 -5.34 26.06
C THR A 31 -11.39 -4.47 26.71
N LEU A 32 -11.76 -3.26 27.13
CA LEU A 32 -10.84 -2.32 27.79
C LEU A 32 -10.29 -2.91 29.10
N ARG A 33 -11.14 -3.56 29.91
CA ARG A 33 -10.71 -4.25 31.14
C ARG A 33 -9.74 -5.39 30.83
N ARG A 34 -10.00 -6.18 29.79
CA ARG A 34 -9.11 -7.27 29.35
C ARG A 34 -7.74 -6.75 28.94
N TRP A 35 -7.69 -5.63 28.22
CA TRP A 35 -6.42 -5.00 27.83
C TRP A 35 -5.64 -4.44 29.02
N SER A 36 -6.33 -3.87 30.01
CA SER A 36 -5.70 -3.39 31.24
C SER A 36 -5.14 -4.53 32.11
N VAL A 37 -5.83 -5.67 32.15
CA VAL A 37 -5.33 -6.86 32.86
C VAL A 37 -4.12 -7.47 32.15
N ALA A 38 -4.12 -7.41 30.81
CA ALA A 38 -2.99 -7.87 29.98
C ALA A 38 -1.80 -6.88 29.94
N GLY A 39 -1.85 -5.78 30.69
CA GLY A 39 -0.78 -4.78 30.75
C GLY A 39 -0.62 -3.93 29.49
N LYS A 40 -1.57 -3.99 28.55
CA LYS A 40 -1.53 -3.23 27.29
C LYS A 40 -1.89 -1.75 27.46
N ILE A 41 -2.55 -1.39 28.55
CA ILE A 41 -2.99 -0.03 28.86
C ILE A 41 -2.60 0.28 30.30
N GLU A 42 -1.94 1.41 30.49
CA GLU A 42 -1.61 1.91 31.80
C GLU A 42 -2.87 2.30 32.57
N THR A 43 -3.01 1.76 33.77
CA THR A 43 -4.17 1.99 34.61
C THR A 43 -3.74 2.09 36.08
N PHE A 44 -4.48 2.90 36.88
CA PHE A 44 -4.41 2.81 38.31
C PHE A 44 -5.80 2.58 38.91
N ARG A 45 -5.86 2.13 40.18
CA ARG A 45 -7.11 2.02 40.93
C ARG A 45 -7.18 3.11 41.97
N THR A 46 -8.33 3.81 42.01
CA THR A 46 -8.62 4.75 43.08
C THR A 46 -8.83 4.00 44.41
N PRO A 47 -8.72 4.65 45.58
CA PRO A 47 -9.04 4.04 46.87
C PRO A 47 -10.44 3.40 46.92
N GLY A 48 -11.40 3.91 46.15
CA GLY A 48 -12.74 3.33 45.98
C GLY A 48 -12.82 2.15 45.00
N GLY A 49 -11.69 1.61 44.52
CA GLY A 49 -11.63 0.43 43.67
C GLY A 49 -11.90 0.69 42.19
N HIS A 50 -12.19 1.92 41.77
CA HIS A 50 -12.45 2.25 40.36
C HIS A 50 -11.17 2.33 39.56
N ARG A 51 -11.15 1.71 38.36
CA ARG A 51 -10.03 1.82 37.41
C ARG A 51 -10.06 3.16 36.70
N ARG A 52 -8.88 3.77 36.56
CA ARG A 52 -8.62 4.96 35.77
C ARG A 52 -7.60 4.61 34.68
N TYR A 53 -7.81 5.13 33.51
CA TYR A 53 -7.04 4.84 32.31
C TYR A 53 -6.28 6.09 31.89
N SER A 54 -4.98 5.97 31.64
CA SER A 54 -4.16 7.09 31.18
C SER A 54 -4.63 7.57 29.80
N ARG A 55 -5.01 8.83 29.70
CA ARG A 55 -5.44 9.46 28.44
C ARG A 55 -4.33 9.38 27.39
N SER A 56 -3.09 9.67 27.75
CA SER A 56 -1.96 9.64 26.84
C SER A 56 -1.70 8.23 26.28
N THR A 57 -1.84 7.19 27.11
CA THR A 57 -1.75 5.80 26.65
C THR A 57 -2.90 5.45 25.70
N LEU A 58 -4.12 5.93 25.97
CA LEU A 58 -5.28 5.71 25.10
C LEU A 58 -5.13 6.47 23.79
N GLU A 59 -4.65 7.72 23.82
CA GLU A 59 -4.35 8.51 22.63
C GLU A 59 -3.30 7.83 21.75
N GLY A 60 -2.28 7.21 22.33
CA GLY A 60 -1.28 6.41 21.64
C GLY A 60 -1.82 5.11 21.02
N LEU A 61 -3.01 4.64 21.45
CA LEU A 61 -3.70 3.48 20.86
C LEU A 61 -4.74 3.88 19.80
N LEU A 62 -5.12 5.16 19.76
CA LEU A 62 -5.94 5.68 18.68
C LEU A 62 -5.07 5.77 17.42
N PRO A 63 -5.60 5.41 16.24
CA PRO A 63 -4.94 5.74 14.99
C PRO A 63 -4.68 7.25 14.98
N SER A 64 -3.41 7.65 14.98
CA SER A 64 -3.07 9.05 14.81
C SER A 64 -3.70 9.57 13.53
N PRO A 65 -4.09 10.85 13.42
CA PRO A 65 -4.51 11.43 12.14
C PRO A 65 -3.50 11.17 11.02
N GLY A 66 -2.21 10.93 11.36
CA GLY A 66 -1.15 10.50 10.45
C GLY A 66 -1.07 8.98 10.21
N ASP A 67 -1.81 8.15 10.97
CA ASP A 67 -1.88 6.69 10.76
C ASP A 67 -3.01 6.29 9.79
N ARG A 68 -3.89 7.21 9.44
CA ARG A 68 -4.81 7.00 8.33
C ARG A 68 -3.96 6.97 7.07
N GLU A 69 -3.89 5.80 6.46
CA GLU A 69 -3.25 5.67 5.15
C GLU A 69 -3.90 6.69 4.21
N PRO A 70 -3.16 7.70 3.71
CA PRO A 70 -3.73 8.62 2.73
C PRO A 70 -4.10 7.79 1.50
N SER A 71 -5.21 8.11 0.85
CA SER A 71 -5.48 7.50 -0.45
C SER A 71 -4.37 7.91 -1.42
N LEU A 72 -4.02 7.02 -2.33
CA LEU A 72 -2.99 7.31 -3.35
C LEU A 72 -3.36 8.55 -4.17
N ALA A 73 -4.64 8.76 -4.44
CA ALA A 73 -5.13 9.95 -5.11
C ALA A 73 -4.82 11.24 -4.32
N SER A 74 -4.87 11.21 -2.98
CA SER A 74 -4.59 12.38 -2.13
C SER A 74 -3.13 12.82 -2.15
N ILE A 75 -2.21 11.92 -2.51
CA ILE A 75 -0.79 12.19 -2.72
C ILE A 75 -0.44 12.33 -4.22
N GLY A 76 -1.44 12.51 -5.07
CA GLY A 76 -1.26 12.68 -6.51
C GLY A 76 -0.95 11.39 -7.28
N ALA A 77 -0.98 10.21 -6.66
CA ALA A 77 -0.74 8.94 -7.32
C ALA A 77 -2.00 8.43 -8.04
N THR A 78 -2.48 9.16 -9.04
CA THR A 78 -3.50 8.69 -9.97
C THR A 78 -2.86 7.91 -11.12
N ALA A 79 -3.61 7.00 -11.76
CA ALA A 79 -3.08 6.17 -12.85
C ALA A 79 -2.48 7.02 -13.98
N ASP A 80 -3.14 8.11 -14.37
CA ASP A 80 -2.67 9.01 -15.43
C ASP A 80 -1.38 9.72 -15.07
N HIS A 81 -1.31 10.26 -13.86
CA HIS A 81 -0.13 10.96 -13.38
C HIS A 81 1.06 9.99 -13.26
N VAL A 82 0.83 8.82 -12.64
CA VAL A 82 1.88 7.79 -12.47
C VAL A 82 2.37 7.30 -13.82
N VAL A 83 1.49 6.98 -14.78
CA VAL A 83 1.89 6.58 -16.14
C VAL A 83 2.68 7.70 -16.84
N GLY A 84 2.28 8.96 -16.66
CA GLY A 84 3.03 10.11 -17.18
C GLY A 84 4.46 10.17 -16.61
N LEU A 85 4.61 10.00 -15.29
CA LEU A 85 5.91 9.97 -14.62
C LEU A 85 6.77 8.78 -15.04
N LEU A 86 6.16 7.59 -15.22
CA LEU A 86 6.86 6.39 -15.71
C LEU A 86 7.39 6.60 -17.13
N ARG A 87 6.62 7.23 -18.01
CA ARG A 87 7.05 7.55 -19.38
C ARG A 87 8.20 8.56 -19.38
N ALA A 88 8.10 9.60 -18.57
CA ALA A 88 9.15 10.61 -18.47
C ALA A 88 10.48 10.00 -17.97
N ARG A 89 10.43 9.15 -16.94
CA ARG A 89 11.63 8.47 -16.42
C ARG A 89 12.15 7.37 -17.31
N GLY A 90 11.26 6.59 -17.95
CA GLY A 90 11.65 5.52 -18.87
C GLY A 90 12.25 6.02 -20.18
N ALA A 91 12.04 7.29 -20.54
CA ALA A 91 12.70 7.90 -21.69
C ALA A 91 14.20 8.18 -21.44
N ASP A 92 14.61 8.31 -20.17
CA ASP A 92 16.00 8.52 -19.75
C ASP A 92 16.76 7.18 -19.55
N ASP A 93 16.06 6.05 -19.48
CA ASP A 93 16.65 4.72 -19.23
C ASP A 93 16.93 3.98 -20.55
N ASP A 94 18.22 3.85 -20.84
CA ASP A 94 18.89 2.94 -21.78
C ASP A 94 18.31 2.81 -23.20
N PRO A 95 18.84 3.60 -24.17
CA PRO A 95 18.50 3.47 -25.57
C PRO A 95 18.98 2.15 -26.22
N SER A 96 19.72 1.31 -25.51
CA SER A 96 20.27 0.05 -26.03
C SER A 96 19.30 -1.13 -25.98
N TYR A 97 18.12 -0.98 -25.38
CA TYR A 97 17.11 -2.02 -25.42
C TYR A 97 16.38 -1.97 -26.77
N PRO A 98 16.53 -3.01 -27.61
CA PRO A 98 15.76 -3.09 -28.84
C PRO A 98 14.31 -3.38 -28.46
N GLU A 99 13.56 -2.32 -28.20
CA GLU A 99 12.11 -2.40 -28.27
C GLU A 99 11.84 -2.66 -29.77
N VAL A 100 11.58 -3.92 -30.13
CA VAL A 100 10.97 -4.20 -31.41
C VAL A 100 9.68 -3.41 -31.38
N ALA A 101 9.70 -2.25 -32.05
CA ALA A 101 8.57 -1.35 -32.05
C ALA A 101 7.38 -2.12 -32.60
N PRO A 102 6.36 -2.44 -31.80
CA PRO A 102 5.18 -3.11 -32.31
C PRO A 102 4.53 -2.22 -33.37
N ASP A 103 3.70 -2.81 -34.22
CA ASP A 103 2.87 -1.99 -35.11
C ASP A 103 2.02 -1.00 -34.27
N PRO A 104 1.60 0.13 -34.85
CA PRO A 104 0.93 1.19 -34.08
C PRO A 104 -0.30 0.73 -33.30
N ASP A 105 -1.08 -0.20 -33.85
CA ASP A 105 -2.30 -0.71 -33.22
C ASP A 105 -1.94 -1.58 -32.00
N THR A 106 -0.96 -2.45 -32.13
CA THR A 106 -0.44 -3.25 -31.01
C THR A 106 0.20 -2.35 -29.94
N ALA A 107 0.93 -1.30 -30.33
CA ALA A 107 1.51 -0.34 -29.39
C ALA A 107 0.44 0.36 -28.55
N GLU A 108 -0.67 0.78 -29.15
CA GLU A 108 -1.79 1.39 -28.43
C GLU A 108 -2.41 0.41 -27.43
N VAL A 109 -2.66 -0.83 -27.85
CA VAL A 109 -3.21 -1.86 -26.96
C VAL A 109 -2.28 -2.16 -25.79
N LEU A 110 -0.97 -2.24 -26.03
CA LEU A 110 0.03 -2.44 -24.97
C LEU A 110 0.08 -1.24 -24.01
N ALA A 111 -0.06 -0.02 -24.52
CA ALA A 111 -0.11 1.19 -23.67
C ALA A 111 -1.36 1.19 -22.79
N LEU A 112 -2.52 0.81 -23.31
CA LEU A 112 -3.77 0.66 -22.55
C LEU A 112 -3.65 -0.44 -21.50
N ALA A 113 -3.10 -1.60 -21.86
CA ALA A 113 -2.86 -2.69 -20.91
C ALA A 113 -1.89 -2.27 -19.79
N GLY A 114 -0.80 -1.58 -20.13
CA GLY A 114 0.13 -1.03 -19.12
C GLY A 114 -0.54 -0.06 -18.16
N ARG A 115 -1.38 0.84 -18.69
CA ARG A 115 -2.18 1.77 -17.86
C ARG A 115 -3.16 1.03 -16.95
N ALA A 116 -3.83 0.00 -17.45
CA ALA A 116 -4.76 -0.82 -16.67
C ALA A 116 -4.04 -1.59 -15.55
N MET A 117 -2.84 -2.12 -15.81
CA MET A 117 -2.01 -2.73 -14.77
C MET A 117 -1.65 -1.73 -13.67
N VAL A 118 -1.18 -0.52 -14.02
CA VAL A 118 -0.88 0.53 -13.04
C VAL A 118 -2.13 0.89 -12.24
N ALA A 119 -3.26 1.12 -12.89
CA ALA A 119 -4.52 1.44 -12.22
C ALA A 119 -4.93 0.35 -11.22
N GLY A 120 -4.81 -0.92 -11.61
CA GLY A 120 -5.13 -2.05 -10.74
C GLY A 120 -4.17 -2.19 -9.55
N VAL A 121 -2.86 -1.94 -9.74
CA VAL A 121 -1.90 -1.90 -8.61
C VAL A 121 -2.24 -0.77 -7.64
N LEU A 122 -2.56 0.43 -8.13
CA LEU A 122 -2.94 1.55 -7.27
C LEU A 122 -4.24 1.25 -6.50
N ALA A 123 -5.25 0.70 -7.17
CA ALA A 123 -6.50 0.29 -6.53
C ALA A 123 -6.29 -0.84 -5.50
N TYR A 124 -5.36 -1.78 -5.75
CA TYR A 124 -4.98 -2.81 -4.79
C TYR A 124 -4.34 -2.20 -3.53
N VAL A 125 -3.49 -1.19 -3.68
CA VAL A 125 -2.83 -0.50 -2.56
C VAL A 125 -3.87 0.25 -1.72
N ASP A 126 -4.81 0.96 -2.35
CA ASP A 126 -5.87 1.73 -1.67
C ASP A 126 -6.98 0.83 -1.10
N GLY A 127 -7.08 -0.42 -1.53
CA GLY A 127 -8.13 -1.34 -1.10
C GLY A 127 -8.14 -1.55 0.41
N THR A 128 -9.28 -1.33 1.03
CA THR A 128 -9.49 -1.43 2.49
C THR A 128 -9.87 -2.85 2.91
N SER A 129 -10.54 -3.59 2.04
CA SER A 129 -10.93 -4.98 2.24
C SER A 129 -10.12 -5.95 1.38
N HIS A 130 -10.15 -7.23 1.74
CA HIS A 130 -9.56 -8.29 0.90
C HIS A 130 -10.28 -8.38 -0.45
N GLU A 131 -11.61 -8.29 -0.46
CA GLU A 131 -12.44 -8.36 -1.65
C GLU A 131 -12.13 -7.23 -2.64
N GLU A 132 -12.01 -5.98 -2.17
CA GLU A 132 -11.62 -4.84 -2.99
C GLU A 132 -10.25 -5.06 -3.64
N ARG A 133 -9.27 -5.54 -2.88
CA ARG A 133 -7.92 -5.82 -3.39
C ARG A 133 -7.93 -6.93 -4.44
N GLU A 134 -8.62 -8.03 -4.19
CA GLU A 134 -8.70 -9.13 -5.16
C GLU A 134 -9.43 -8.71 -6.44
N SER A 135 -10.48 -7.91 -6.34
CA SER A 135 -11.19 -7.36 -7.50
C SER A 135 -10.29 -6.43 -8.33
N ALA A 136 -9.55 -5.53 -7.69
CA ALA A 136 -8.59 -4.64 -8.36
C ALA A 136 -7.50 -5.43 -9.09
N LEU A 137 -6.98 -6.47 -8.45
CA LEU A 137 -5.93 -7.30 -9.03
C LEU A 137 -6.44 -8.17 -10.19
N ALA A 138 -7.68 -8.66 -10.12
CA ALA A 138 -8.28 -9.45 -11.19
C ALA A 138 -8.38 -8.65 -12.51
N ALA A 139 -8.76 -7.37 -12.43
CA ALA A 139 -8.79 -6.49 -13.59
C ALA A 139 -7.37 -6.25 -14.17
N ALA A 140 -6.38 -6.01 -13.29
CA ALA A 140 -4.99 -5.83 -13.70
C ALA A 140 -4.37 -7.11 -14.28
N ALA A 141 -4.75 -8.28 -13.77
CA ALA A 141 -4.29 -9.57 -14.26
C ALA A 141 -4.73 -9.83 -15.71
N GLN A 142 -5.95 -9.43 -16.09
CA GLN A 142 -6.38 -9.52 -17.49
C GLN A 142 -5.49 -8.68 -18.41
N ALA A 143 -5.13 -7.48 -17.98
CA ALA A 143 -4.21 -6.62 -18.75
C ALA A 143 -2.79 -7.20 -18.81
N ALA A 144 -2.31 -7.81 -17.72
CA ALA A 144 -1.01 -8.50 -17.70
C ALA A 144 -0.98 -9.71 -18.62
N ALA A 145 -2.05 -10.52 -18.64
CA ALA A 145 -2.19 -11.65 -19.56
C ALA A 145 -2.18 -11.20 -21.03
N LEU A 146 -2.94 -10.15 -21.35
CA LEU A 146 -2.95 -9.57 -22.69
C LEU A 146 -1.56 -9.09 -23.11
N HIS A 147 -0.85 -8.40 -22.19
CA HIS A 147 0.52 -7.94 -22.45
C HIS A 147 1.47 -9.10 -22.73
N GLY A 148 1.45 -10.16 -21.90
CA GLY A 148 2.28 -11.36 -22.11
C GLY A 148 1.99 -12.06 -23.44
N HIS A 149 0.70 -12.19 -23.79
CA HIS A 149 0.26 -12.79 -25.05
C HIS A 149 0.76 -11.99 -26.27
N LEU A 150 0.59 -10.67 -26.26
CA LEU A 150 1.01 -9.80 -27.36
C LEU A 150 2.54 -9.75 -27.50
N ALA A 151 3.28 -9.74 -26.39
CA ALA A 151 4.74 -9.79 -26.41
C ALA A 151 5.24 -11.07 -27.08
N ALA A 152 4.67 -12.24 -26.74
CA ALA A 152 5.02 -13.50 -27.37
C ALA A 152 4.70 -13.51 -28.87
N ARG A 153 3.53 -13.02 -29.27
CA ARG A 153 3.14 -12.94 -30.68
C ARG A 153 3.99 -11.97 -31.50
N GLY A 154 4.47 -10.90 -30.86
CA GLY A 154 5.42 -9.95 -31.46
C GLY A 154 6.85 -10.46 -31.50
N GLY A 155 7.12 -11.70 -31.08
CA GLY A 155 8.46 -12.30 -31.12
C GLY A 155 9.39 -11.87 -29.98
N THR A 156 8.90 -11.14 -29.00
CA THR A 156 9.70 -10.77 -27.82
C THR A 156 9.98 -12.02 -26.98
N SER A 157 11.24 -12.22 -26.58
CA SER A 157 11.59 -13.36 -25.75
C SER A 157 10.95 -13.27 -24.35
N LEU A 158 10.75 -14.41 -23.70
CA LEU A 158 10.25 -14.44 -22.32
C LEU A 158 11.18 -13.66 -21.38
N GLY A 159 12.50 -13.81 -21.55
CA GLY A 159 13.51 -13.09 -20.77
C GLY A 159 13.38 -11.58 -20.88
N ASP A 160 13.24 -11.07 -22.10
CA ASP A 160 13.07 -9.64 -22.37
C ASP A 160 11.74 -9.12 -21.81
N THR A 161 10.66 -9.89 -21.96
CA THR A 161 9.33 -9.54 -21.41
C THR A 161 9.39 -9.41 -19.90
N VAL A 162 10.03 -10.35 -19.22
CA VAL A 162 10.20 -10.32 -17.76
C VAL A 162 11.12 -9.16 -17.34
N ALA A 163 12.23 -8.95 -18.04
CA ALA A 163 13.15 -7.85 -17.76
C ALA A 163 12.48 -6.48 -17.92
N ALA A 164 11.66 -6.30 -18.97
CA ALA A 164 10.88 -5.08 -19.18
C ALA A 164 9.86 -4.85 -18.06
N PHE A 165 9.17 -5.93 -17.63
CA PHE A 165 8.23 -5.84 -16.50
C PHE A 165 8.95 -5.41 -15.21
N HIS A 166 10.08 -6.01 -14.87
CA HIS A 166 10.84 -5.68 -13.68
C HIS A 166 11.35 -4.24 -13.67
N ARG A 167 11.84 -3.73 -14.81
CA ARG A 167 12.23 -2.31 -14.91
C ARG A 167 11.05 -1.39 -14.63
N ARG A 168 9.89 -1.62 -15.25
CA ARG A 168 8.68 -0.82 -15.03
C ARG A 168 8.18 -0.90 -13.59
N ARG A 169 8.27 -2.09 -12.96
CA ARG A 169 7.98 -2.27 -11.53
C ARG A 169 8.89 -1.42 -10.67
N SER A 170 10.20 -1.46 -10.88
CA SER A 170 11.16 -0.64 -10.12
C SER A 170 10.82 0.84 -10.24
N LEU A 171 10.61 1.33 -11.46
CA LEU A 171 10.21 2.72 -11.70
C LEU A 171 8.89 3.07 -11.01
N LEU A 172 7.91 2.16 -10.98
CA LEU A 172 6.64 2.37 -10.28
C LEU A 172 6.85 2.55 -8.78
N LEU A 173 7.67 1.69 -8.17
CA LEU A 173 7.96 1.76 -6.73
C LEU A 173 8.73 3.04 -6.40
N ASP A 174 9.68 3.47 -7.24
CA ASP A 174 10.40 4.73 -7.08
C ASP A 174 9.47 5.93 -7.18
N VAL A 175 8.57 5.95 -8.17
CA VAL A 175 7.56 7.02 -8.33
C VAL A 175 6.66 7.10 -7.10
N LEU A 176 6.17 5.96 -6.59
CA LEU A 176 5.32 5.93 -5.40
C LEU A 176 6.08 6.37 -4.15
N GLY A 177 7.34 5.95 -4.00
CA GLY A 177 8.22 6.36 -2.91
C GLY A 177 8.46 7.87 -2.91
N ASP A 178 8.74 8.46 -4.07
CA ASP A 178 8.92 9.90 -4.22
C ASP A 178 7.65 10.70 -3.94
N LEU A 179 6.49 10.20 -4.39
CA LEU A 179 5.20 10.83 -4.08
C LEU A 179 4.93 10.79 -2.58
N ALA A 180 5.14 9.64 -1.94
CA ALA A 180 4.98 9.50 -0.50
C ALA A 180 5.91 10.46 0.27
N CYS A 181 7.18 10.56 -0.13
CA CYS A 181 8.15 11.45 0.49
C CYS A 181 7.76 12.92 0.32
N ARG A 182 7.42 13.36 -0.89
CA ARG A 182 7.00 14.75 -1.18
C ARG A 182 5.76 15.18 -0.42
N HIS A 183 4.84 14.24 -0.16
CA HIS A 183 3.60 14.53 0.59
C HIS A 183 3.72 14.23 2.09
N GLY A 184 4.92 13.97 2.59
CA GLY A 184 5.16 13.78 4.03
C GLY A 184 4.46 12.56 4.61
N VAL A 185 4.25 11.50 3.81
CA VAL A 185 3.64 10.25 4.29
C VAL A 185 4.56 9.62 5.32
N ALA A 186 4.02 9.25 6.49
CA ALA A 186 4.79 8.64 7.54
C ALA A 186 5.48 7.35 7.06
N THR A 187 6.76 7.16 7.41
CA THR A 187 7.57 6.03 6.94
C THR A 187 6.89 4.65 7.09
N PRO A 188 6.23 4.31 8.21
CA PRO A 188 5.55 3.02 8.32
C PRO A 188 4.41 2.85 7.31
N VAL A 189 3.70 3.93 6.99
CA VAL A 189 2.61 3.94 6.00
C VAL A 189 3.17 3.78 4.60
N ALA A 190 4.20 4.56 4.24
CA ALA A 190 4.88 4.46 2.95
C ALA A 190 5.45 3.05 2.72
N THR A 191 6.07 2.44 3.76
CA THR A 191 6.59 1.07 3.67
C THR A 191 5.48 0.06 3.38
N ARG A 192 4.34 0.15 4.06
CA ARG A 192 3.19 -0.74 3.79
C ARG A 192 2.62 -0.55 2.39
N MET A 193 2.51 0.70 1.94
CA MET A 193 2.06 1.05 0.60
C MET A 193 2.97 0.42 -0.48
N LEU A 194 4.28 0.59 -0.36
CA LEU A 194 5.25 0.02 -1.28
C LEU A 194 5.27 -1.51 -1.23
N ALA A 195 5.13 -2.11 -0.04
CA ALA A 195 5.05 -3.57 0.09
C ALA A 195 3.80 -4.13 -0.62
N ARG A 196 2.64 -3.46 -0.52
CA ARG A 196 1.42 -3.86 -1.24
C ARG A 196 1.57 -3.68 -2.76
N ALA A 197 2.16 -2.58 -3.20
CA ALA A 197 2.42 -2.36 -4.63
C ALA A 197 3.35 -3.43 -5.21
N ASN A 198 4.37 -3.82 -4.43
CA ASN A 198 5.28 -4.89 -4.79
C ASN A 198 4.57 -6.26 -4.85
N ASP A 199 3.75 -6.60 -3.86
CA ASP A 199 2.96 -7.85 -3.83
C ASP A 199 2.03 -7.95 -5.05
N ALA A 200 1.31 -6.87 -5.36
CA ALA A 200 0.47 -6.82 -6.55
C ALA A 200 1.29 -7.07 -7.83
N ALA A 201 2.43 -6.41 -7.99
CA ALA A 201 3.29 -6.57 -9.16
C ALA A 201 3.85 -8.00 -9.27
N ASP A 202 4.25 -8.63 -8.16
CA ASP A 202 4.71 -10.02 -8.14
C ASP A 202 3.62 -11.00 -8.60
N ARG A 203 2.36 -10.75 -8.27
CA ARG A 203 1.24 -11.55 -8.76
C ARG A 203 0.96 -11.31 -10.25
N LEU A 204 1.10 -10.08 -10.73
CA LEU A 204 0.91 -9.74 -12.14
C LEU A 204 1.99 -10.35 -13.04
N VAL A 205 3.25 -10.40 -12.61
CA VAL A 205 4.32 -11.03 -13.42
C VAL A 205 4.07 -12.51 -13.64
N VAL A 206 3.51 -13.22 -12.65
CA VAL A 206 3.17 -14.65 -12.81
C VAL A 206 2.12 -14.82 -13.92
N THR A 207 1.08 -13.99 -13.92
CA THR A 207 0.02 -14.03 -14.95
C THR A 207 0.58 -13.68 -16.33
N LEU A 208 1.42 -12.65 -16.42
CA LEU A 208 2.08 -12.22 -17.65
C LEU A 208 2.95 -13.35 -18.24
N VAL A 209 3.77 -14.00 -17.40
CA VAL A 209 4.64 -15.12 -17.80
C VAL A 209 3.82 -16.30 -18.29
N SER A 210 2.76 -16.69 -17.58
CA SER A 210 1.88 -17.80 -17.99
C SER A 210 1.28 -17.53 -19.36
N ALA A 211 0.71 -16.35 -19.57
CA ALA A 211 0.10 -15.97 -20.85
C ALA A 211 1.14 -15.91 -22.01
N HIS A 212 2.36 -15.46 -21.72
CA HIS A 212 3.44 -15.46 -22.70
C HIS A 212 3.82 -16.88 -23.13
N VAL A 213 3.99 -17.81 -22.16
CA VAL A 213 4.35 -19.21 -22.44
C VAL A 213 3.26 -19.90 -23.22
N ASP A 214 2.00 -19.71 -22.85
CA ASP A 214 0.85 -20.29 -23.55
C ASP A 214 0.78 -19.82 -25.02
N ALA A 215 0.95 -18.52 -25.25
CA ALA A 215 0.96 -17.94 -26.58
C ALA A 215 2.14 -18.45 -27.43
N ALA A 216 3.34 -18.54 -26.86
CA ALA A 216 4.52 -19.05 -27.54
C ALA A 216 4.40 -20.54 -27.89
N SER A 217 3.71 -21.33 -27.07
CA SER A 217 3.44 -22.75 -27.33
C SER A 217 2.44 -22.96 -28.46
N GLY A 218 1.37 -22.12 -28.51
CA GLY A 218 0.38 -22.17 -29.58
C GLY A 218 0.88 -21.71 -30.94
N ILE A 219 1.98 -20.96 -31.02
CA ILE A 219 2.61 -20.55 -32.29
C ILE A 219 3.44 -21.69 -32.92
N ARG A 220 3.89 -22.65 -32.10
CA ARG A 220 4.71 -23.78 -32.53
C ARG A 220 3.91 -25.01 -32.99
N ALA A 221 2.61 -25.01 -32.78
CA ALA A 221 1.70 -26.08 -33.19
C ALA A 221 1.02 -25.74 -34.53
#